data_c32404679a7d44f0307bc6c203b559fc
#
_entry.id   c32404679a7d44f0307bc6c203b559fc
#
_cell.length_a   1.000
_cell.length_b   1.000
_cell.length_c   1.000
_cell.angle_alpha   90.00
_cell.angle_beta   90.00
_cell.angle_gamma   90.00
#
_symmetry.space_group_name_H-M   'P 1'
#
loop_
_entity.id
_entity.type
_entity.pdbx_description
1 polymer ?
#
loop_
_entity_poly.entity_id
_entity_poly.type
_entity_poly.pdbx_seq_one_letter_code
_entity_poly.pdbx_strand_id
1 'polypeptide(L)'
;LRSRGYCVKVFNLVSPENSDSWCCLAEVEGQELMAQLFVDVIIKNTTNNGKSDHFWDACEMNLLKALVLYVDQGYAEENRNIGEVYQLLTLNGESQLDTLFEVLPSTHPAKAPYSLFKQASDTVRSGVIIGLGSRLQVFQSELIKKITAKNEIDLELPGQQPCAYFLVTSDQDSTFDFLASLFLSFCFIKLVRYADHNCEGGKLPVPVHILGEELTACGT
;
A
#
# COMPACT_ATOMS: atom_id res chain seq x y z
N LEU A 1 3.00 -25.73 -13.57
CA LEU A 1 3.21 -25.57 -12.14
C LEU A 1 2.01 -26.09 -11.35
N ARG A 2 0.78 -25.65 -11.63
CA ARG A 2 -0.46 -26.13 -10.95
C ARG A 2 -0.59 -27.65 -10.98
N SER A 3 -0.29 -28.30 -12.10
CA SER A 3 -0.31 -29.77 -12.26
C SER A 3 0.74 -30.50 -11.39
N ARG A 4 1.71 -29.78 -10.86
CA ARG A 4 2.75 -30.28 -9.94
C ARG A 4 2.49 -29.93 -8.47
N GLY A 5 1.28 -29.41 -8.15
CA GLY A 5 0.89 -29.08 -6.78
C GLY A 5 1.33 -27.69 -6.29
N TYR A 6 1.83 -26.81 -7.17
CA TYR A 6 2.17 -25.46 -6.78
C TYR A 6 0.91 -24.59 -6.65
N CYS A 7 0.84 -23.79 -5.59
CA CYS A 7 -0.08 -22.65 -5.53
C CYS A 7 0.45 -21.57 -6.48
N VAL A 8 -0.32 -21.26 -7.52
CA VAL A 8 0.10 -20.29 -8.54
C VAL A 8 -0.78 -19.05 -8.45
N LYS A 9 -0.15 -17.89 -8.24
CA LYS A 9 -0.79 -16.57 -8.19
C LYS A 9 -0.12 -15.63 -9.19
N VAL A 10 -0.91 -14.73 -9.74
CA VAL A 10 -0.45 -13.75 -10.72
C VAL A 10 -0.98 -12.38 -10.35
N PHE A 11 -0.11 -11.47 -9.97
CA PHE A 11 -0.43 -10.06 -9.80
C PHE A 11 -0.01 -9.33 -11.08
N ASN A 12 -1.00 -9.06 -11.94
CA ASN A 12 -0.77 -8.57 -13.31
C ASN A 12 -1.19 -7.10 -13.42
N LEU A 13 -0.19 -6.22 -13.48
CA LEU A 13 -0.40 -4.77 -13.60
C LEU A 13 -0.46 -4.31 -15.07
N VAL A 14 -0.12 -5.18 -16.03
CA VAL A 14 -0.24 -4.91 -17.47
C VAL A 14 -1.66 -5.20 -17.96
N SER A 15 -2.25 -6.29 -17.47
CA SER A 15 -3.61 -6.73 -17.83
C SER A 15 -4.39 -7.06 -16.55
N PRO A 16 -4.87 -6.03 -15.81
CA PRO A 16 -5.49 -6.23 -14.50
C PRO A 16 -6.74 -7.12 -14.52
N GLU A 17 -7.41 -7.23 -15.65
CA GLU A 17 -8.54 -8.14 -15.85
C GLU A 17 -8.17 -9.63 -15.71
N ASN A 18 -6.88 -9.95 -15.87
CA ASN A 18 -6.31 -11.29 -15.74
C ASN A 18 -5.46 -11.46 -14.48
N SER A 19 -5.67 -10.61 -13.47
CA SER A 19 -4.92 -10.60 -12.22
C SER A 19 -5.67 -11.31 -11.10
N ASP A 20 -4.94 -12.03 -10.24
CA ASP A 20 -5.41 -12.28 -8.88
C ASP A 20 -5.39 -10.96 -8.10
N SER A 21 -6.25 -10.84 -7.08
CA SER A 21 -6.37 -9.62 -6.28
C SER A 21 -5.42 -9.65 -5.09
N TRP A 22 -4.84 -8.49 -4.78
CA TRP A 22 -4.05 -8.29 -3.58
C TRP A 22 -4.42 -6.95 -2.92
N CYS A 23 -5.01 -7.03 -1.73
CA CYS A 23 -5.34 -5.86 -0.93
C CYS A 23 -4.12 -5.38 -0.17
N CYS A 24 -3.39 -4.42 -0.73
CA CYS A 24 -2.18 -3.89 -0.11
C CYS A 24 -2.44 -3.25 1.27
N LEU A 25 -3.63 -2.69 1.51
CA LEU A 25 -3.98 -2.11 2.80
C LEU A 25 -4.15 -3.17 3.90
N ALA A 26 -4.54 -4.39 3.56
CA ALA A 26 -4.66 -5.49 4.51
C ALA A 26 -3.32 -5.83 5.21
N GLU A 27 -2.20 -5.50 4.58
CA GLU A 27 -0.85 -5.73 5.15
C GLU A 27 -0.50 -4.77 6.31
N VAL A 28 -1.30 -3.73 6.51
CA VAL A 28 -1.14 -2.79 7.65
C VAL A 28 -1.54 -3.42 8.98
N GLU A 29 -2.56 -4.28 9.00
CA GLU A 29 -2.98 -5.08 10.17
C GLU A 29 -3.23 -4.26 11.44
N GLY A 30 -3.71 -3.03 11.34
CA GLY A 30 -3.92 -2.14 12.48
C GLY A 30 -2.64 -1.59 13.12
N GLN A 31 -1.47 -1.88 12.58
CA GLN A 31 -0.18 -1.52 13.17
C GLN A 31 0.34 -0.18 12.63
N GLU A 32 0.61 0.76 13.52
CA GLU A 32 1.12 2.09 13.14
C GLU A 32 2.46 2.04 12.39
N LEU A 33 3.33 1.09 12.74
CA LEU A 33 4.61 0.90 12.07
C LEU A 33 4.41 0.40 10.64
N MET A 34 3.48 -0.53 10.44
CA MET A 34 3.17 -1.04 9.09
C MET A 34 2.50 0.04 8.24
N ALA A 35 1.63 0.86 8.83
CA ALA A 35 1.06 2.03 8.17
C ALA A 35 2.15 3.02 7.75
N GLN A 36 3.18 3.25 8.58
CA GLN A 36 4.31 4.10 8.22
C GLN A 36 5.10 3.53 7.03
N LEU A 37 5.44 2.24 7.07
CA LEU A 37 6.14 1.57 5.96
C LEU A 37 5.33 1.62 4.66
N PHE A 38 4.02 1.37 4.76
CA PHE A 38 3.09 1.46 3.62
C PHE A 38 3.13 2.84 2.96
N VAL A 39 3.02 3.89 3.76
CA VAL A 39 3.04 5.27 3.29
C VAL A 39 4.40 5.67 2.73
N ASP A 40 5.50 5.28 3.40
CA ASP A 40 6.87 5.54 2.95
C ASP A 40 7.12 4.95 1.56
N VAL A 41 6.68 3.71 1.30
CA VAL A 41 6.84 3.07 -0.02
C VAL A 41 6.04 3.83 -1.07
N ILE A 42 4.80 4.21 -0.79
CA ILE A 42 3.98 4.98 -1.74
C ILE A 42 4.64 6.32 -2.08
N ILE A 43 4.97 7.13 -1.07
CA ILE A 43 5.54 8.46 -1.29
C ILE A 43 6.86 8.37 -2.07
N LYS A 44 7.78 7.47 -1.67
CA LYS A 44 9.07 7.31 -2.36
C LYS A 44 8.95 6.90 -3.82
N ASN A 45 8.04 5.97 -4.13
CA ASN A 45 7.89 5.45 -5.49
C ASN A 45 6.98 6.31 -6.38
N THR A 46 6.29 7.29 -5.82
CA THR A 46 5.45 8.23 -6.60
C THR A 46 6.05 9.64 -6.66
N THR A 47 7.23 9.86 -6.07
CA THR A 47 7.95 11.13 -6.17
C THR A 47 8.68 11.18 -7.52
N ASN A 48 8.37 12.18 -8.35
CA ASN A 48 9.04 12.40 -9.63
C ASN A 48 10.53 12.74 -9.44
N ASN A 49 11.40 12.23 -10.31
CA ASN A 49 12.87 12.30 -10.30
C ASN A 49 13.49 13.71 -10.36
N GLY A 50 12.83 14.75 -9.93
CA GLY A 50 13.30 16.12 -9.95
C GLY A 50 12.98 16.89 -8.69
N LYS A 51 13.85 16.83 -7.70
CA LYS A 51 13.77 17.55 -6.41
C LYS A 51 12.55 17.21 -5.59
N SER A 52 12.69 16.15 -4.80
CA SER A 52 11.82 15.91 -3.64
C SER A 52 11.87 17.18 -2.75
N ASP A 53 10.74 17.87 -2.65
CA ASP A 53 10.60 18.89 -1.61
C ASP A 53 10.17 18.13 -0.34
N HIS A 54 11.15 17.86 0.51
CA HIS A 54 10.97 17.12 1.77
C HIS A 54 9.82 17.65 2.64
N PHE A 55 9.50 18.93 2.52
CA PHE A 55 8.39 19.53 3.25
C PHE A 55 7.05 18.99 2.76
N TRP A 56 6.82 19.00 1.43
CA TRP A 56 5.59 18.51 0.84
C TRP A 56 5.42 17.01 1.04
N ASP A 57 6.48 16.23 0.81
CA ASP A 57 6.46 14.79 1.03
C ASP A 57 6.11 14.45 2.50
N ALA A 58 6.67 15.19 3.47
CA ALA A 58 6.36 15.00 4.89
C ALA A 58 4.89 15.34 5.23
N CYS A 59 4.34 16.40 4.64
CA CYS A 59 2.94 16.77 4.83
C CYS A 59 1.98 15.74 4.21
N GLU A 60 2.27 15.31 2.98
CA GLU A 60 1.50 14.27 2.28
C GLU A 60 1.56 12.92 3.03
N MET A 61 2.73 12.57 3.56
CA MET A 61 2.94 11.37 4.37
C MET A 61 2.05 11.37 5.63
N ASN A 62 1.98 12.50 6.33
CA ASN A 62 1.14 12.62 7.52
C ASN A 62 -0.35 12.47 7.18
N LEU A 63 -0.82 13.13 6.12
CA LEU A 63 -2.21 13.00 5.69
C LEU A 63 -2.51 11.56 5.25
N LEU A 64 -1.67 10.96 4.40
CA LEU A 64 -1.87 9.59 3.92
C LEU A 64 -1.88 8.59 5.08
N LYS A 65 -0.94 8.72 6.04
CA LYS A 65 -0.91 7.85 7.23
C LYS A 65 -2.18 7.97 8.06
N ALA A 66 -2.69 9.17 8.23
CA ALA A 66 -3.95 9.39 8.95
C ALA A 66 -5.12 8.70 8.25
N LEU A 67 -5.26 8.88 6.92
CA LEU A 67 -6.32 8.26 6.12
C LEU A 67 -6.23 6.73 6.10
N VAL A 68 -5.02 6.18 5.94
CA VAL A 68 -4.76 4.73 5.98
C VAL A 68 -5.21 4.14 7.31
N LEU A 69 -4.77 4.71 8.43
CA LEU A 69 -5.15 4.22 9.76
C LEU A 69 -6.64 4.40 10.06
N TYR A 70 -7.26 5.45 9.52
CA TYR A 70 -8.69 5.67 9.64
C TYR A 70 -9.50 4.58 8.94
N VAL A 71 -9.15 4.26 7.70
CA VAL A 71 -9.83 3.21 6.91
C VAL A 71 -9.54 1.83 7.48
N ASP A 72 -8.29 1.53 7.82
CA ASP A 72 -7.87 0.24 8.32
C ASP A 72 -8.56 -0.14 9.64
N GLN A 73 -8.74 0.82 10.55
CA GLN A 73 -9.34 0.55 11.87
C GLN A 73 -10.84 0.85 11.96
N GLY A 74 -11.37 1.70 11.08
CA GLY A 74 -12.75 2.18 11.16
C GLY A 74 -13.71 1.52 10.18
N TYR A 75 -13.22 0.93 9.08
CA TYR A 75 -14.09 0.38 8.05
C TYR A 75 -14.31 -1.14 8.24
N ALA A 76 -15.45 -1.63 7.73
CA ALA A 76 -15.69 -3.07 7.63
C ALA A 76 -14.65 -3.72 6.69
N GLU A 77 -14.33 -4.99 6.90
CA GLU A 77 -13.23 -5.70 6.21
C GLU A 77 -13.33 -5.60 4.68
N GLU A 78 -14.53 -5.72 4.12
CA GLU A 78 -14.80 -5.60 2.69
C GLU A 78 -14.50 -4.23 2.09
N ASN A 79 -14.44 -3.19 2.93
CA ASN A 79 -14.18 -1.80 2.56
C ASN A 79 -12.78 -1.31 3.00
N ARG A 80 -11.97 -2.17 3.61
CA ARG A 80 -10.59 -1.82 4.01
C ARG A 80 -9.65 -1.96 2.84
N ASN A 81 -9.65 -0.99 1.95
CA ASN A 81 -8.79 -1.00 0.77
C ASN A 81 -8.31 0.41 0.43
N ILE A 82 -7.28 0.49 -0.38
CA ILE A 82 -6.67 1.77 -0.77
C ILE A 82 -7.61 2.62 -1.65
N GLY A 83 -8.55 2.01 -2.36
CA GLY A 83 -9.57 2.72 -3.12
C GLY A 83 -10.46 3.55 -2.21
N GLU A 84 -10.83 3.04 -1.03
CA GLU A 84 -11.58 3.81 -0.01
C GLU A 84 -10.74 4.95 0.58
N VAL A 85 -9.43 4.76 0.77
CA VAL A 85 -8.52 5.85 1.17
C VAL A 85 -8.54 6.96 0.12
N TYR A 86 -8.48 6.59 -1.16
CA TYR A 86 -8.56 7.57 -2.27
C TYR A 86 -9.92 8.28 -2.31
N GLN A 87 -11.02 7.56 -2.14
CA GLN A 87 -12.36 8.16 -2.09
C GLN A 87 -12.51 9.10 -0.91
N LEU A 88 -12.03 8.71 0.27
CA LEU A 88 -12.07 9.55 1.46
C LEU A 88 -11.33 10.88 1.24
N LEU A 89 -10.19 10.83 0.55
CA LEU A 89 -9.39 12.01 0.21
C LEU A 89 -10.10 12.93 -0.81
N THR A 90 -10.74 12.35 -1.83
CA THR A 90 -11.21 13.09 -3.01
C THR A 90 -12.67 13.53 -2.95
N LEU A 91 -13.53 12.76 -2.27
CA LEU A 91 -14.96 13.06 -2.18
C LEU A 91 -15.31 13.96 -0.99
N ASN A 92 -14.41 14.02 -0.01
CA ASN A 92 -14.61 14.86 1.17
C ASN A 92 -13.85 16.17 1.01
N GLY A 93 -14.52 17.29 1.18
CA GLY A 93 -13.85 18.58 1.32
C GLY A 93 -13.04 18.63 2.62
N GLU A 94 -12.11 19.59 2.71
CA GLU A 94 -11.21 19.75 3.87
C GLU A 94 -11.96 19.81 5.22
N SER A 95 -13.07 20.57 5.28
CA SER A 95 -13.91 20.69 6.48
C SER A 95 -14.59 19.38 6.87
N GLN A 96 -14.90 18.51 5.92
CA GLN A 96 -15.50 17.21 6.18
C GLN A 96 -14.44 16.25 6.75
N LEU A 97 -13.21 16.28 6.23
CA LEU A 97 -12.08 15.53 6.81
C LEU A 97 -11.84 15.99 8.26
N ASP A 98 -11.81 17.30 8.51
CA ASP A 98 -11.66 17.83 9.88
C ASP A 98 -12.72 17.24 10.81
N THR A 99 -13.98 17.24 10.40
CA THR A 99 -15.08 16.68 11.20
C THR A 99 -14.90 15.19 11.48
N LEU A 100 -14.49 14.40 10.47
CA LEU A 100 -14.27 12.96 10.65
C LEU A 100 -13.17 12.67 11.66
N PHE A 101 -12.07 13.42 11.62
CA PHE A 101 -10.95 13.19 12.55
C PHE A 101 -11.20 13.81 13.93
N GLU A 102 -12.02 14.85 14.06
CA GLU A 102 -12.37 15.47 15.35
C GLU A 102 -13.16 14.51 16.26
N VAL A 103 -14.09 13.74 15.71
CA VAL A 103 -14.92 12.80 16.48
C VAL A 103 -14.16 11.54 16.94
N LEU A 104 -12.96 11.28 16.41
CA LEU A 104 -12.15 10.14 16.84
C LEU A 104 -11.69 10.30 18.29
N PRO A 105 -11.58 9.21 19.06
CA PRO A 105 -10.97 9.21 20.38
C PRO A 105 -9.54 9.76 20.32
N SER A 106 -9.09 10.43 21.39
CA SER A 106 -7.70 10.94 21.49
C SER A 106 -6.63 9.84 21.37
N THR A 107 -7.00 8.61 21.70
CA THR A 107 -6.14 7.41 21.61
C THR A 107 -6.09 6.79 20.23
N HIS A 108 -6.92 7.26 19.28
CA HIS A 108 -6.93 6.69 17.92
C HIS A 108 -5.64 7.05 17.18
N PRO A 109 -4.91 6.06 16.59
CA PRO A 109 -3.58 6.30 16.00
C PRO A 109 -3.61 7.25 14.80
N ALA A 110 -4.72 7.36 14.09
CA ALA A 110 -4.88 8.31 12.99
C ALA A 110 -4.88 9.79 13.44
N LYS A 111 -5.14 10.06 14.73
CA LYS A 111 -5.32 11.44 15.21
C LYS A 111 -4.03 12.25 15.24
N ALA A 112 -2.93 11.62 15.65
CA ALA A 112 -1.63 12.30 15.73
C ALA A 112 -1.13 12.77 14.35
N PRO A 113 -1.04 11.91 13.31
CA PRO A 113 -0.61 12.35 11.99
C PRO A 113 -1.59 13.34 11.34
N TYR A 114 -2.91 13.20 11.56
CA TYR A 114 -3.87 14.19 11.09
C TYR A 114 -3.67 15.56 11.77
N SER A 115 -3.40 15.59 13.07
CA SER A 115 -3.16 16.83 13.81
C SER A 115 -1.92 17.57 13.31
N LEU A 116 -0.88 16.86 12.89
CA LEU A 116 0.29 17.48 12.25
C LEU A 116 -0.06 18.11 10.89
N PHE A 117 -0.82 17.41 10.05
CA PHE A 117 -1.35 17.96 8.80
C PHE A 117 -2.20 19.20 9.05
N LYS A 118 -3.08 19.18 10.07
CA LYS A 118 -3.99 20.28 10.40
C LYS A 118 -3.28 21.55 10.88
N GLN A 119 -2.03 21.46 11.35
CA GLN A 119 -1.24 22.64 11.77
C GLN A 119 -0.73 23.47 10.57
N ALA A 120 -0.74 22.92 9.37
CA ALA A 120 -0.37 23.68 8.19
C ALA A 120 -1.43 24.75 7.83
N SER A 121 -1.02 25.81 7.13
CA SER A 121 -1.95 26.81 6.62
C SER A 121 -2.92 26.22 5.59
N ASP A 122 -4.09 26.83 5.41
CA ASP A 122 -5.11 26.35 4.46
C ASP A 122 -4.56 26.18 3.04
N THR A 123 -3.70 27.10 2.59
CA THR A 123 -3.03 26.99 1.29
C THR A 123 -2.15 25.75 1.17
N VAL A 124 -1.40 25.43 2.23
CA VAL A 124 -0.55 24.23 2.27
C VAL A 124 -1.41 22.98 2.32
N ARG A 125 -2.45 22.96 3.15
CA ARG A 125 -3.37 21.82 3.29
C ARG A 125 -4.05 21.48 1.97
N SER A 126 -4.57 22.50 1.26
CA SER A 126 -5.16 22.32 -0.06
C SER A 126 -4.14 21.77 -1.07
N GLY A 127 -2.91 22.29 -1.06
CA GLY A 127 -1.82 21.77 -1.91
C GLY A 127 -1.46 20.32 -1.62
N VAL A 128 -1.41 19.92 -0.34
CA VAL A 128 -1.16 18.54 0.09
C VAL A 128 -2.28 17.59 -0.37
N ILE A 129 -3.55 18.00 -0.25
CA ILE A 129 -4.69 17.18 -0.70
C ILE A 129 -4.61 16.96 -2.22
N ILE A 130 -4.33 18.01 -2.99
CA ILE A 130 -4.20 17.92 -4.45
C ILE A 130 -3.00 17.06 -4.85
N GLY A 131 -1.85 17.27 -4.22
CA GLY A 131 -0.63 16.51 -4.48
C GLY A 131 -0.82 15.02 -4.21
N LEU A 132 -1.36 14.68 -3.04
CA LEU A 132 -1.66 13.30 -2.67
C LEU A 132 -2.73 12.68 -3.58
N GLY A 133 -3.77 13.42 -3.94
CA GLY A 133 -4.77 12.98 -4.92
C GLY A 133 -4.17 12.66 -6.28
N SER A 134 -3.19 13.45 -6.73
CA SER A 134 -2.45 13.19 -7.97
C SER A 134 -1.58 11.93 -7.89
N ARG A 135 -0.90 11.68 -6.75
CA ARG A 135 -0.10 10.46 -6.54
C ARG A 135 -0.97 9.20 -6.57
N LEU A 136 -2.18 9.28 -6.03
CA LEU A 136 -3.10 8.16 -5.91
C LEU A 136 -4.14 8.09 -7.04
N GLN A 137 -4.01 8.92 -8.10
CA GLN A 137 -5.00 8.99 -9.19
C GLN A 137 -5.22 7.65 -9.92
N VAL A 138 -4.27 6.74 -9.88
CA VAL A 138 -4.38 5.39 -10.43
C VAL A 138 -5.60 4.63 -9.87
N PHE A 139 -6.02 4.93 -8.65
CA PHE A 139 -7.21 4.36 -8.01
C PHE A 139 -8.53 4.96 -8.51
N GLN A 140 -8.52 5.82 -9.52
CA GLN A 140 -9.72 6.15 -10.30
C GLN A 140 -10.14 5.00 -11.21
N SER A 141 -9.20 4.13 -11.60
CA SER A 141 -9.48 2.97 -12.46
C SER A 141 -10.25 1.90 -11.68
N GLU A 142 -11.43 1.53 -12.17
CA GLU A 142 -12.26 0.46 -11.59
C GLU A 142 -11.56 -0.91 -11.62
N LEU A 143 -10.70 -1.15 -12.62
CA LEU A 143 -9.91 -2.38 -12.70
C LEU A 143 -8.88 -2.44 -11.57
N ILE A 144 -8.19 -1.33 -11.30
CA ILE A 144 -7.20 -1.26 -10.21
C ILE A 144 -7.89 -1.37 -8.86
N LYS A 145 -9.01 -0.67 -8.64
CA LYS A 145 -9.82 -0.85 -7.43
C LYS A 145 -10.18 -2.32 -7.22
N LYS A 146 -10.63 -3.01 -8.28
CA LYS A 146 -11.03 -4.42 -8.20
C LYS A 146 -9.89 -5.32 -7.75
N ILE A 147 -8.69 -5.20 -8.34
CA ILE A 147 -7.54 -6.06 -8.00
C ILE A 147 -6.89 -5.71 -6.66
N THR A 148 -7.18 -4.52 -6.10
CA THR A 148 -6.66 -4.07 -4.81
C THR A 148 -7.72 -4.08 -3.68
N ALA A 149 -8.97 -4.48 -3.96
CA ALA A 149 -10.04 -4.52 -2.98
C ALA A 149 -10.11 -5.81 -2.17
N LYS A 150 -9.59 -6.92 -2.70
CA LYS A 150 -9.65 -8.25 -2.07
C LYS A 150 -8.27 -8.84 -1.91
N ASN A 151 -8.11 -9.74 -0.94
CA ASN A 151 -6.85 -10.43 -0.70
C ASN A 151 -6.96 -11.90 -1.12
N GLU A 152 -6.58 -12.20 -2.37
CA GLU A 152 -6.46 -13.56 -2.91
C GLU A 152 -5.01 -14.06 -2.89
N ILE A 153 -4.05 -13.16 -2.68
CA ILE A 153 -2.62 -13.46 -2.62
C ILE A 153 -2.15 -13.31 -1.17
N ASP A 154 -1.78 -14.42 -0.56
CA ASP A 154 -1.17 -14.46 0.77
C ASP A 154 0.35 -14.39 0.63
N LEU A 155 0.98 -13.33 1.15
CA LEU A 155 2.42 -13.08 1.00
C LEU A 155 3.28 -13.99 1.90
N GLU A 156 2.73 -14.63 2.92
CA GLU A 156 3.45 -15.55 3.79
C GLU A 156 3.46 -17.00 3.25
N LEU A 157 2.47 -17.35 2.42
CA LEU A 157 2.27 -18.69 1.92
C LEU A 157 3.48 -19.30 1.17
N PRO A 158 4.27 -18.52 0.37
CA PRO A 158 5.46 -19.05 -0.30
C PRO A 158 6.53 -19.61 0.65
N GLY A 159 6.60 -19.10 1.88
CA GLY A 159 7.50 -19.63 2.91
C GLY A 159 7.02 -20.90 3.60
N GLN A 160 5.76 -21.30 3.39
CA GLN A 160 5.08 -22.39 4.07
C GLN A 160 4.89 -23.62 3.18
N GLN A 161 4.62 -23.41 1.89
CA GLN A 161 4.35 -24.46 0.92
C GLN A 161 4.85 -24.07 -0.48
N PRO A 162 4.96 -25.03 -1.44
CA PRO A 162 5.36 -24.74 -2.80
C PRO A 162 4.40 -23.76 -3.49
N CYS A 163 4.89 -22.57 -3.76
CA CYS A 163 4.17 -21.50 -4.47
C CYS A 163 4.96 -21.01 -5.68
N ALA A 164 4.26 -20.41 -6.64
CA ALA A 164 4.85 -19.65 -7.74
C ALA A 164 4.02 -18.39 -7.93
N TYR A 165 4.58 -17.26 -7.52
CA TYR A 165 3.94 -15.95 -7.68
C TYR A 165 4.58 -15.21 -8.85
N PHE A 166 3.75 -14.64 -9.69
CA PHE A 166 4.17 -13.85 -10.84
C PHE A 166 3.69 -12.41 -10.63
N LEU A 167 4.66 -11.50 -10.55
CA LEU A 167 4.42 -10.06 -10.58
C LEU A 167 4.74 -9.59 -12.01
N VAL A 168 3.73 -9.10 -12.72
CA VAL A 168 3.85 -8.67 -14.11
C VAL A 168 3.71 -7.16 -14.19
N THR A 169 4.79 -6.49 -14.60
CA THR A 169 4.88 -5.03 -14.77
C THR A 169 5.15 -4.68 -16.23
N SER A 170 4.97 -3.41 -16.62
CA SER A 170 5.25 -2.91 -17.96
C SER A 170 6.60 -2.22 -18.00
N ASP A 171 7.40 -2.49 -19.01
CA ASP A 171 8.66 -1.77 -19.27
C ASP A 171 8.42 -0.38 -19.90
N GLN A 172 7.20 -0.13 -20.38
CA GLN A 172 6.84 1.09 -21.12
C GLN A 172 6.05 2.10 -20.28
N ASP A 173 5.43 1.65 -19.20
CA ASP A 173 4.52 2.45 -18.37
C ASP A 173 4.80 2.22 -16.89
N SER A 174 5.35 3.24 -16.24
CA SER A 174 5.69 3.24 -14.82
C SER A 174 4.50 3.57 -13.88
N THR A 175 3.31 3.75 -14.42
CA THR A 175 2.11 4.19 -13.65
C THR A 175 1.83 3.28 -12.46
N PHE A 176 2.13 1.99 -12.58
CA PHE A 176 1.86 0.98 -11.53
C PHE A 176 3.11 0.51 -10.78
N ASP A 177 4.28 1.08 -11.03
CA ASP A 177 5.54 0.64 -10.41
C ASP A 177 5.49 0.71 -8.88
N PHE A 178 4.78 1.71 -8.33
CA PHE A 178 4.62 1.80 -6.89
C PHE A 178 3.85 0.61 -6.29
N LEU A 179 2.85 0.04 -7.00
CA LEU A 179 2.14 -1.17 -6.57
C LEU A 179 3.06 -2.39 -6.60
N ALA A 180 3.90 -2.50 -7.62
CA ALA A 180 4.91 -3.56 -7.71
C ALA A 180 5.94 -3.44 -6.57
N SER A 181 6.44 -2.22 -6.32
CA SER A 181 7.37 -1.93 -5.22
C SER A 181 6.74 -2.22 -3.87
N LEU A 182 5.46 -1.88 -3.69
CA LEU A 182 4.70 -2.16 -2.48
C LEU A 182 4.54 -3.67 -2.27
N PHE A 183 4.16 -4.41 -3.32
CA PHE A 183 4.02 -5.86 -3.30
C PHE A 183 5.33 -6.54 -2.87
N LEU A 184 6.45 -6.19 -3.49
CA LEU A 184 7.76 -6.76 -3.15
C LEU A 184 8.19 -6.40 -1.74
N SER A 185 8.02 -5.14 -1.32
CA SER A 185 8.37 -4.69 0.03
C SER A 185 7.62 -5.47 1.10
N PHE A 186 6.31 -5.62 0.94
CA PHE A 186 5.50 -6.39 1.89
C PHE A 186 5.77 -7.89 1.82
N CYS A 187 6.05 -8.43 0.63
CA CYS A 187 6.45 -9.83 0.48
C CYS A 187 7.71 -10.12 1.32
N PHE A 188 8.74 -9.29 1.23
CA PHE A 188 9.95 -9.43 2.05
C PHE A 188 9.65 -9.29 3.54
N ILE A 189 8.93 -8.24 3.93
CA ILE A 189 8.59 -7.99 5.34
C ILE A 189 7.83 -9.18 5.94
N LYS A 190 6.81 -9.65 5.24
CA LYS A 190 5.95 -10.76 5.70
C LYS A 190 6.72 -12.07 5.81
N LEU A 191 7.51 -12.42 4.82
CA LEU A 191 8.32 -13.65 4.84
C LEU A 191 9.35 -13.63 5.98
N VAL A 192 10.05 -12.50 6.18
CA VAL A 192 11.02 -12.37 7.29
C VAL A 192 10.31 -12.43 8.63
N ARG A 193 9.22 -11.68 8.82
CA ARG A 193 8.46 -11.72 10.08
C ARG A 193 7.89 -13.12 10.37
N TYR A 194 7.39 -13.81 9.35
CA TYR A 194 6.92 -15.18 9.49
C TYR A 194 8.05 -16.12 9.94
N ALA A 195 9.23 -16.00 9.32
CA ALA A 195 10.41 -16.78 9.70
C ALA A 195 10.82 -16.53 11.17
N ASP A 196 10.88 -15.25 11.57
CA ASP A 196 11.32 -14.86 12.91
C ASP A 196 10.35 -15.28 14.02
N HIS A 197 9.04 -15.25 13.77
CA HIS A 197 8.03 -15.47 14.80
C HIS A 197 7.48 -16.91 14.82
N ASN A 198 7.48 -17.59 13.67
CA ASN A 198 6.77 -18.87 13.52
C ASN A 198 7.68 -20.05 13.16
N CYS A 199 8.96 -19.80 12.85
CA CYS A 199 9.86 -20.86 12.41
C CYS A 199 11.04 -21.07 13.34
N GLU A 200 11.42 -22.33 13.56
CA GLU A 200 12.57 -22.68 14.38
C GLU A 200 13.88 -22.18 13.72
N GLY A 201 14.68 -21.43 14.49
CA GLY A 201 15.92 -20.85 14.02
C GLY A 201 15.77 -19.75 12.96
N GLY A 202 14.59 -19.14 12.84
CA GLY A 202 14.31 -18.04 11.88
C GLY A 202 14.42 -18.46 10.42
N LYS A 203 14.16 -19.74 10.09
CA LYS A 203 14.27 -20.25 8.71
C LYS A 203 12.92 -20.70 8.20
N LEU A 204 12.55 -20.20 7.02
CA LEU A 204 11.34 -20.63 6.34
C LEU A 204 11.37 -22.16 6.04
N PRO A 205 10.27 -22.88 6.24
CA PRO A 205 10.12 -24.29 5.85
C PRO A 205 10.39 -24.53 4.37
N VAL A 206 9.98 -23.59 3.50
CA VAL A 206 10.22 -23.64 2.07
C VAL A 206 11.08 -22.43 1.68
N PRO A 207 12.28 -22.64 1.07
CA PRO A 207 13.10 -21.54 0.59
C PRO A 207 12.38 -20.75 -0.51
N VAL A 208 12.37 -19.42 -0.39
CA VAL A 208 11.78 -18.52 -1.38
C VAL A 208 12.89 -17.93 -2.26
N HIS A 209 12.73 -18.07 -3.58
CA HIS A 209 13.64 -17.51 -4.57
C HIS A 209 12.91 -16.40 -5.34
N ILE A 210 13.49 -15.21 -5.40
CA ILE A 210 12.97 -14.09 -6.18
C ILE A 210 13.82 -13.97 -7.44
N LEU A 211 13.17 -14.10 -8.60
CA LEU A 211 13.79 -13.99 -9.91
C LEU A 211 13.24 -12.72 -10.57
N GLY A 212 14.12 -11.79 -10.92
CA GLY A 212 13.76 -10.57 -11.63
C GLY A 212 14.52 -10.50 -12.95
N GLU A 213 13.80 -10.23 -14.03
CA GLU A 213 14.42 -9.99 -15.34
C GLU A 213 15.00 -8.57 -15.42
N GLU A 214 14.35 -7.59 -14.75
CA GLU A 214 14.84 -6.20 -14.62
C GLU A 214 14.52 -5.64 -13.21
N LEU A 215 15.33 -5.97 -12.21
CA LEU A 215 15.17 -5.46 -10.85
C LEU A 215 15.47 -3.94 -10.72
N THR A 216 15.98 -3.30 -11.77
CA THR A 216 16.26 -1.86 -11.79
C THR A 216 15.01 -0.98 -11.82
N ALA A 217 13.86 -1.50 -12.28
CA ALA A 217 12.58 -0.79 -12.27
C ALA A 217 11.95 -0.68 -10.88
N CYS A 218 12.37 -1.51 -9.92
CA CYS A 218 11.76 -1.57 -8.58
C CYS A 218 12.47 -0.70 -7.52
N GLY A 219 13.16 0.37 -7.93
CA GLY A 219 13.74 1.41 -7.06
C GLY A 219 14.70 0.88 -5.98
N THR A 220 15.96 1.16 -6.12
CA THR A 220 16.94 1.12 -5.03
C THR A 220 16.74 2.29 -4.08
#